data_8673c83cef9bb5ef169b64c2627ab9a0
#
_entry.id   8673c83cef9bb5ef169b64c2627ab9a0
#
_cell.length_a   1.000
_cell.length_b   1.000
_cell.length_c   1.000
_cell.angle_alpha   90.00
_cell.angle_beta   90.00
_cell.angle_gamma   90.00
#
_symmetry.space_group_name_H-M   'P 1'
#
loop_
_entity.id
_entity.type
_entity.pdbx_description
1 polymer ?
#
loop_
_entity_poly.entity_id
_entity_poly.type
_entity_poly.pdbx_seq_one_letter_code
_entity_poly.pdbx_strand_id
1 'polypeptide(L)'
;MLQTIAAVNQAVNNFIWGVPAMVCIIGVGLLLSVRTGFIQIRKFPYAIKTTIGRMFRKQDASDGAMTPFQAVCTALAATVGTGNIAGVAGAIAIGGPGAVFWMWCSALLGMCTKFSEVTLAVHFRERNANGELVGGPMYYIKNGLAKHWRWLAAIYALFGVLTVFGTGNATQVNTIITAIDAALNQYAVVSDKAMATVNLVIGIVVAMLVALVLLGGVKRIGSVSEKLVPFMALTYVVLALGVVLLNLPRLPEVFTSIVAGAFNPAAFTGGAVGSLFLSMQKGVSRGIFSNEAGLGTGSIAHACADTKKPVKQGVFGIFEVFADTIVICTLTALVILCSGTSVNYGQAAGAELTISGFTLTYGGWASLFTAVALCCFAFSTIIGWGLYGSRCIEYLFHTDKVVRPFLVVYSFVAILGATVDLGLLWSIADTFNGLMSIPNLIALLLLSGTVAKLVKEFFTKEPQ
;
A
#
# COMPACT_ATOMS: atom_id res chain seq x y z
N MET A 1 12.16 -25.12 -18.18
CA MET A 1 11.43 -23.88 -18.50
C MET A 1 10.92 -23.17 -17.24
N LEU A 2 10.02 -23.73 -16.41
CA LEU A 2 9.52 -23.09 -15.19
C LEU A 2 10.64 -22.72 -14.19
N GLN A 3 11.60 -23.59 -13.95
CA GLN A 3 12.75 -23.31 -13.09
C GLN A 3 13.61 -22.14 -13.61
N THR A 4 13.79 -22.05 -14.93
CA THR A 4 14.54 -20.94 -15.55
C THR A 4 13.79 -19.63 -15.38
N ILE A 5 12.47 -19.64 -15.60
CA ILE A 5 11.60 -18.45 -15.36
C ILE A 5 11.67 -18.03 -13.89
N ALA A 6 11.58 -18.96 -12.96
CA ALA A 6 11.68 -18.69 -11.53
C ALA A 6 13.04 -18.08 -11.15
N ALA A 7 14.14 -18.62 -11.68
CA ALA A 7 15.49 -18.10 -11.42
C ALA A 7 15.70 -16.69 -11.98
N VAL A 8 15.26 -16.43 -13.22
CA VAL A 8 15.31 -15.09 -13.82
C VAL A 8 14.44 -14.11 -13.02
N ASN A 9 13.22 -14.49 -12.70
CA ASN A 9 12.33 -13.66 -11.90
C ASN A 9 12.94 -13.34 -10.53
N GLN A 10 13.53 -14.32 -9.85
CA GLN A 10 14.18 -14.10 -8.55
C GLN A 10 15.37 -13.14 -8.66
N ALA A 11 16.16 -13.23 -9.72
CA ALA A 11 17.28 -12.31 -9.94
C ALA A 11 16.78 -10.87 -10.17
N VAL A 12 15.73 -10.68 -10.98
CA VAL A 12 15.12 -9.38 -11.22
C VAL A 12 14.46 -8.84 -9.95
N ASN A 13 13.72 -9.66 -9.22
CA ASN A 13 13.06 -9.28 -7.97
C ASN A 13 14.08 -8.83 -6.91
N ASN A 14 15.18 -9.58 -6.75
CA ASN A 14 16.27 -9.22 -5.83
C ASN A 14 16.94 -7.89 -6.20
N PHE A 15 17.03 -7.57 -7.50
CA PHE A 15 17.56 -6.28 -7.96
C PHE A 15 16.59 -5.15 -7.69
N ILE A 16 15.30 -5.32 -8.01
CA ILE A 16 14.26 -4.30 -7.90
C ILE A 16 13.93 -3.97 -6.43
N TRP A 17 13.86 -4.98 -5.56
CA TRP A 17 13.66 -4.78 -4.12
C TRP A 17 14.99 -4.73 -3.33
N GLY A 18 16.09 -4.71 -4.07
CA GLY A 18 17.44 -4.61 -3.53
C GLY A 18 17.90 -3.16 -3.36
N VAL A 19 19.21 -3.06 -3.11
CA VAL A 19 19.90 -1.79 -2.85
C VAL A 19 19.73 -0.75 -3.94
N PRO A 20 19.87 -1.10 -5.26
CA PRO A 20 19.82 -0.08 -6.30
C PRO A 20 18.48 0.66 -6.34
N ALA A 21 17.37 -0.07 -6.29
CA ALA A 21 16.05 0.56 -6.31
C ALA A 21 15.77 1.33 -5.00
N MET A 22 16.17 0.78 -3.86
CA MET A 22 16.06 1.47 -2.57
C MET A 22 16.80 2.82 -2.60
N VAL A 23 18.02 2.86 -3.10
CA VAL A 23 18.80 4.11 -3.24
C VAL A 23 18.10 5.08 -4.19
N CYS A 24 17.56 4.60 -5.30
CA CYS A 24 16.81 5.45 -6.24
C CYS A 24 15.55 6.04 -5.59
N ILE A 25 14.74 5.23 -4.91
CA ILE A 25 13.48 5.70 -4.30
C ILE A 25 13.77 6.70 -3.18
N ILE A 26 14.71 6.38 -2.29
CA ILE A 26 15.15 7.28 -1.21
C ILE A 26 15.78 8.55 -1.77
N GLY A 27 16.64 8.42 -2.80
CA GLY A 27 17.31 9.54 -3.46
C GLY A 27 16.31 10.51 -4.13
N VAL A 28 15.32 9.98 -4.83
CA VAL A 28 14.24 10.79 -5.42
C VAL A 28 13.41 11.46 -4.33
N GLY A 29 13.05 10.75 -3.27
CA GLY A 29 12.32 11.31 -2.13
C GLY A 29 13.08 12.43 -1.44
N LEU A 30 14.40 12.29 -1.27
CA LEU A 30 15.27 13.33 -0.73
C LEU A 30 15.36 14.55 -1.66
N LEU A 31 15.57 14.33 -2.96
CA LEU A 31 15.58 15.40 -3.96
C LEU A 31 14.29 16.22 -3.95
N LEU A 32 13.15 15.54 -3.96
CA LEU A 32 11.82 16.17 -3.89
C LEU A 32 11.65 16.95 -2.59
N SER A 33 12.08 16.37 -1.46
CA SER A 33 12.04 17.03 -0.15
C SER A 33 12.85 18.32 -0.14
N VAL A 34 14.08 18.30 -0.66
CA VAL A 34 14.92 19.50 -0.77
C VAL A 34 14.28 20.53 -1.71
N ARG A 35 13.82 20.12 -2.90
CA ARG A 35 13.23 21.05 -3.88
C ARG A 35 11.92 21.68 -3.42
N THR A 36 11.15 21.01 -2.59
CA THR A 36 9.90 21.54 -2.01
C THR A 36 10.12 22.22 -0.65
N GLY A 37 11.36 22.25 -0.16
CA GLY A 37 11.73 22.80 1.16
C GLY A 37 11.13 21.99 2.30
N PHE A 38 11.21 20.67 2.24
CA PHE A 38 10.69 19.72 3.24
C PHE A 38 9.22 19.95 3.57
N ILE A 39 8.39 20.04 2.53
CA ILE A 39 6.95 20.33 2.64
C ILE A 39 6.24 19.36 3.59
N GLN A 40 6.62 18.09 3.60
CA GLN A 40 6.07 17.05 4.46
C GLN A 40 6.27 17.34 5.96
N ILE A 41 7.28 18.12 6.32
CA ILE A 41 7.53 18.57 7.70
C ILE A 41 6.90 19.93 7.95
N ARG A 42 7.23 20.95 7.13
CA ARG A 42 6.75 22.32 7.32
C ARG A 42 5.24 22.48 7.24
N LYS A 43 4.59 21.68 6.39
CA LYS A 43 3.14 21.76 6.16
C LYS A 43 2.40 20.54 6.68
N PHE A 44 3.04 19.75 7.56
CA PHE A 44 2.42 18.60 8.19
C PHE A 44 1.15 18.96 8.99
N PRO A 45 1.13 20.00 9.84
CA PRO A 45 -0.10 20.40 10.54
C PRO A 45 -1.24 20.78 9.57
N TYR A 46 -0.89 21.41 8.45
CA TYR A 46 -1.86 21.72 7.40
C TYR A 46 -2.40 20.47 6.73
N ALA A 47 -1.55 19.45 6.49
CA ALA A 47 -1.95 18.18 5.94
C ALA A 47 -2.98 17.47 6.84
N ILE A 48 -2.68 17.36 8.12
CA ILE A 48 -3.56 16.75 9.13
C ILE A 48 -4.90 17.51 9.20
N LYS A 49 -4.84 18.84 9.38
CA LYS A 49 -6.06 19.70 9.48
C LYS A 49 -6.93 19.60 8.23
N THR A 50 -6.30 19.61 7.04
CA THR A 50 -7.03 19.54 5.77
C THR A 50 -7.69 18.18 5.59
N THR A 51 -7.03 17.08 5.94
CA THR A 51 -7.56 15.72 5.79
C THR A 51 -8.67 15.47 6.81
N ILE A 52 -8.40 15.66 8.10
CA ILE A 52 -9.40 15.45 9.17
C ILE A 52 -10.59 16.38 8.99
N GLY A 53 -10.36 17.65 8.64
CA GLY A 53 -11.45 18.60 8.40
C GLY A 53 -12.37 18.22 7.22
N ARG A 54 -11.91 17.38 6.29
CA ARG A 54 -12.72 16.84 5.19
C ARG A 54 -13.55 15.62 5.59
N MET A 55 -13.09 14.82 6.56
CA MET A 55 -13.85 13.66 7.07
C MET A 55 -15.24 14.02 7.57
N PHE A 56 -15.41 15.25 8.10
CA PHE A 56 -16.66 15.71 8.70
C PHE A 56 -17.50 16.61 7.78
N ARG A 57 -17.07 16.83 6.53
CA ARG A 57 -17.79 17.67 5.57
C ARG A 57 -18.41 16.82 4.47
N LYS A 58 -19.73 16.77 4.43
CA LYS A 58 -20.43 16.21 3.26
C LYS A 58 -20.12 17.07 2.04
N GLN A 59 -19.65 16.46 0.99
CA GLN A 59 -19.42 17.07 -0.32
C GLN A 59 -19.96 16.12 -1.38
N ASP A 60 -20.64 16.68 -2.37
CA ASP A 60 -21.02 15.94 -3.57
C ASP A 60 -19.93 16.13 -4.62
N ALA A 61 -19.57 15.07 -5.31
CA ALA A 61 -18.67 15.11 -6.45
C ALA A 61 -19.47 15.27 -7.74
N SER A 62 -18.87 15.95 -8.71
CA SER A 62 -19.40 16.01 -10.08
C SER A 62 -19.49 14.61 -10.69
N ASP A 63 -20.26 14.49 -11.79
CA ASP A 63 -20.36 13.20 -12.50
C ASP A 63 -19.01 12.73 -13.02
N GLY A 64 -18.74 11.44 -12.86
CA GLY A 64 -17.47 10.84 -13.25
C GLY A 64 -16.27 11.16 -12.33
N ALA A 65 -16.51 11.70 -11.12
CA ALA A 65 -15.48 12.03 -10.16
C ALA A 65 -15.78 11.47 -8.76
N MET A 66 -14.76 11.46 -7.89
CA MET A 66 -14.86 11.22 -6.44
C MET A 66 -14.73 12.54 -5.68
N THR A 67 -15.26 12.62 -4.46
CA THR A 67 -14.87 13.71 -3.56
C THR A 67 -13.38 13.59 -3.23
N PRO A 68 -12.69 14.69 -2.87
CA PRO A 68 -11.30 14.61 -2.43
C PRO A 68 -11.05 13.62 -1.30
N PHE A 69 -12.01 13.48 -0.37
CA PHE A 69 -11.92 12.51 0.72
C PHE A 69 -12.13 11.07 0.26
N GLN A 70 -13.09 10.81 -0.65
CA GLN A 70 -13.27 9.49 -1.27
C GLN A 70 -12.01 9.03 -2.01
N ALA A 71 -11.33 9.94 -2.71
CA ALA A 71 -10.09 9.63 -3.40
C ALA A 71 -8.96 9.24 -2.43
N VAL A 72 -8.84 9.95 -1.28
CA VAL A 72 -7.91 9.57 -0.20
C VAL A 72 -8.24 8.20 0.37
N CYS A 73 -9.51 7.96 0.69
CA CYS A 73 -9.94 6.67 1.22
C CYS A 73 -9.71 5.54 0.20
N THR A 74 -9.88 5.80 -1.09
CA THR A 74 -9.62 4.81 -2.13
C THR A 74 -8.13 4.52 -2.27
N ALA A 75 -7.26 5.53 -2.16
CA ALA A 75 -5.82 5.34 -2.12
C ALA A 75 -5.39 4.58 -0.86
N LEU A 76 -5.88 4.97 0.32
CA LEU A 76 -5.67 4.24 1.57
C LEU A 76 -6.24 2.82 1.53
N ALA A 77 -7.35 2.57 0.84
CA ALA A 77 -7.88 1.23 0.65
C ALA A 77 -6.88 0.30 -0.05
N ALA A 78 -6.13 0.82 -1.02
CA ALA A 78 -5.11 0.06 -1.72
C ALA A 78 -3.83 -0.13 -0.89
N THR A 79 -3.40 0.88 -0.15
CA THR A 79 -2.14 0.88 0.62
C THR A 79 -2.29 0.21 1.98
N VAL A 80 -3.36 0.52 2.74
CA VAL A 80 -3.62 -0.10 4.06
C VAL A 80 -4.21 -1.48 3.85
N GLY A 81 -3.34 -2.46 3.77
CA GLY A 81 -3.66 -3.85 3.43
C GLY A 81 -2.86 -4.85 4.24
N THR A 82 -2.64 -6.02 3.64
CA THR A 82 -1.85 -7.08 4.24
C THR A 82 -0.39 -6.69 4.48
N GLY A 83 0.13 -5.70 3.72
CA GLY A 83 1.47 -5.15 3.89
C GLY A 83 1.72 -4.57 5.29
N ASN A 84 0.72 -3.89 5.86
CA ASN A 84 0.80 -3.30 7.20
C ASN A 84 0.82 -4.33 8.34
N ILE A 85 0.38 -5.54 8.08
CA ILE A 85 0.29 -6.62 9.06
C ILE A 85 1.38 -7.67 8.80
N ALA A 86 1.28 -8.40 7.70
CA ALA A 86 2.24 -9.44 7.33
C ALA A 86 3.60 -8.86 6.88
N GLY A 87 3.60 -7.72 6.18
CA GLY A 87 4.83 -7.07 5.73
C GLY A 87 5.69 -6.58 6.88
N VAL A 88 5.07 -5.97 7.91
CA VAL A 88 5.76 -5.52 9.12
C VAL A 88 6.31 -6.70 9.91
N ALA A 89 5.51 -7.77 10.08
CA ALA A 89 5.94 -9.01 10.73
C ALA A 89 7.18 -9.59 10.02
N GLY A 90 7.14 -9.69 8.68
CA GLY A 90 8.27 -10.15 7.88
C GLY A 90 9.50 -9.24 7.95
N ALA A 91 9.32 -7.91 8.05
CA ALA A 91 10.42 -6.98 8.26
C ALA A 91 11.13 -7.21 9.60
N ILE A 92 10.36 -7.39 10.67
CA ILE A 92 10.89 -7.66 12.01
C ILE A 92 11.58 -9.03 12.06
N ALA A 93 10.96 -10.07 11.50
CA ALA A 93 11.50 -11.42 11.52
C ALA A 93 12.85 -11.54 10.79
N ILE A 94 12.98 -10.91 9.61
CA ILE A 94 14.21 -10.99 8.80
C ILE A 94 15.21 -9.88 9.14
N GLY A 95 14.73 -8.67 9.41
CA GLY A 95 15.55 -7.47 9.63
C GLY A 95 15.77 -7.11 11.09
N GLY A 96 15.13 -7.82 12.03
CA GLY A 96 15.14 -7.47 13.45
C GLY A 96 14.24 -6.27 13.78
N PRO A 97 14.13 -5.91 15.08
CA PRO A 97 13.32 -4.77 15.52
C PRO A 97 13.72 -3.45 14.86
N GLY A 98 15.01 -3.28 14.56
CA GLY A 98 15.55 -2.09 13.90
C GLY A 98 15.01 -1.82 12.51
N ALA A 99 14.44 -2.81 11.84
CA ALA A 99 13.78 -2.62 10.55
C ALA A 99 12.63 -1.58 10.64
N VAL A 100 11.96 -1.48 11.79
CA VAL A 100 10.89 -0.50 12.04
C VAL A 100 11.42 0.93 11.98
N PHE A 101 12.60 1.20 12.55
CA PHE A 101 13.26 2.51 12.44
C PHE A 101 13.50 2.90 10.96
N TRP A 102 13.97 1.99 10.15
CA TRP A 102 14.22 2.22 8.74
C TRP A 102 12.93 2.37 7.92
N MET A 103 11.83 1.73 8.36
CA MET A 103 10.49 2.02 7.81
C MET A 103 10.09 3.48 8.07
N TRP A 104 10.34 4.02 9.27
CA TRP A 104 10.06 5.43 9.57
C TRP A 104 10.88 6.37 8.71
N CYS A 105 12.18 6.09 8.53
CA CYS A 105 13.05 6.88 7.68
C CYS A 105 12.55 6.91 6.23
N SER A 106 12.14 5.76 5.69
CA SER A 106 11.58 5.69 4.33
C SER A 106 10.25 6.43 4.21
N ALA A 107 9.39 6.34 5.22
CA ALA A 107 8.10 7.02 5.23
C ALA A 107 8.24 8.55 5.26
N LEU A 108 9.20 9.09 6.03
CA LEU A 108 9.46 10.54 6.06
C LEU A 108 9.78 11.10 4.68
N LEU A 109 10.56 10.39 3.89
CA LEU A 109 10.85 10.79 2.50
C LEU A 109 9.70 10.42 1.56
N GLY A 110 9.08 9.27 1.79
CA GLY A 110 7.92 8.78 1.05
C GLY A 110 6.73 9.74 1.09
N MET A 111 6.51 10.46 2.20
CA MET A 111 5.49 11.50 2.29
C MET A 111 5.64 12.58 1.21
N CYS A 112 6.88 13.03 0.94
CA CYS A 112 7.13 14.01 -0.10
C CYS A 112 7.01 13.41 -1.50
N THR A 113 7.43 12.16 -1.66
CA THR A 113 7.29 11.42 -2.92
C THR A 113 5.82 11.27 -3.27
N LYS A 114 4.99 10.76 -2.36
CA LYS A 114 3.54 10.60 -2.54
C LYS A 114 2.86 11.94 -2.79
N PHE A 115 3.22 12.99 -2.03
CA PHE A 115 2.75 14.36 -2.27
C PHE A 115 3.00 14.79 -3.73
N SER A 116 4.20 14.53 -4.25
CA SER A 116 4.61 14.91 -5.59
C SER A 116 3.84 14.12 -6.66
N GLU A 117 3.71 12.80 -6.47
CA GLU A 117 2.91 11.92 -7.34
C GLU A 117 1.47 12.39 -7.46
N VAL A 118 0.83 12.65 -6.32
CA VAL A 118 -0.57 13.12 -6.28
C VAL A 118 -0.71 14.50 -6.92
N THR A 119 0.21 15.42 -6.63
CA THR A 119 0.20 16.76 -7.22
C THR A 119 0.31 16.70 -8.74
N LEU A 120 1.25 15.91 -9.27
CA LEU A 120 1.42 15.73 -10.72
C LEU A 120 0.22 15.03 -11.35
N ALA A 121 -0.33 14.01 -10.70
CA ALA A 121 -1.46 13.26 -11.22
C ALA A 121 -2.72 14.14 -11.39
N VAL A 122 -2.98 15.02 -10.43
CA VAL A 122 -4.09 15.97 -10.53
C VAL A 122 -3.80 17.09 -11.53
N HIS A 123 -2.54 17.52 -11.65
CA HIS A 123 -2.14 18.58 -12.57
C HIS A 123 -2.22 18.16 -14.04
N PHE A 124 -1.79 16.94 -14.36
CA PHE A 124 -1.70 16.42 -15.73
C PHE A 124 -2.82 15.46 -16.13
N ARG A 125 -3.86 15.31 -15.32
CA ARG A 125 -5.01 14.45 -15.62
C ARG A 125 -5.80 14.90 -16.80
N GLU A 126 -6.57 13.98 -17.34
CA GLU A 126 -7.49 14.17 -18.49
C GLU A 126 -8.93 13.80 -18.10
N ARG A 127 -9.87 13.99 -19.03
CA ARG A 127 -11.18 13.36 -19.00
C ARG A 127 -11.25 12.31 -20.10
N ASN A 128 -11.76 11.13 -19.76
CA ASN A 128 -11.99 10.07 -20.75
C ASN A 128 -13.27 10.34 -21.58
N ALA A 129 -13.59 9.44 -22.52
CA ALA A 129 -14.76 9.55 -23.37
C ALA A 129 -16.10 9.61 -22.60
N ASN A 130 -16.13 9.03 -21.37
CA ASN A 130 -17.30 9.06 -20.49
C ASN A 130 -17.35 10.30 -19.59
N GLY A 131 -16.40 11.23 -19.72
CA GLY A 131 -16.30 12.42 -18.89
C GLY A 131 -15.67 12.17 -17.51
N GLU A 132 -15.21 10.95 -17.20
CA GLU A 132 -14.54 10.63 -15.96
C GLU A 132 -13.13 11.21 -15.90
N LEU A 133 -12.70 11.61 -14.68
CA LEU A 133 -11.35 12.07 -14.44
C LEU A 133 -10.39 10.87 -14.42
N VAL A 134 -9.35 10.93 -15.24
CA VAL A 134 -8.31 9.90 -15.38
C VAL A 134 -6.92 10.52 -15.28
N GLY A 135 -6.04 9.89 -14.52
CA GLY A 135 -4.68 10.39 -14.28
C GLY A 135 -3.79 9.31 -13.66
N GLY A 136 -2.66 9.74 -13.16
CA GLY A 136 -1.61 8.87 -12.62
C GLY A 136 -0.34 8.94 -13.44
N PRO A 137 0.64 8.05 -13.17
CA PRO A 137 1.96 8.10 -13.81
C PRO A 137 1.92 8.12 -15.33
N MET A 138 1.08 7.29 -15.95
CA MET A 138 0.95 7.26 -17.41
C MET A 138 0.53 8.61 -17.98
N TYR A 139 -0.31 9.37 -17.28
CA TYR A 139 -0.78 10.67 -17.75
C TYR A 139 0.21 11.80 -17.52
N TYR A 140 0.89 11.86 -16.36
CA TYR A 140 1.90 12.89 -16.17
C TYR A 140 3.19 12.61 -16.96
N ILE A 141 3.50 11.35 -17.30
CA ILE A 141 4.55 11.04 -18.27
C ILE A 141 4.12 11.51 -19.67
N LYS A 142 2.90 11.18 -20.11
CA LYS A 142 2.36 11.55 -21.41
C LYS A 142 2.29 13.05 -21.65
N ASN A 143 1.81 13.80 -20.62
CA ASN A 143 1.47 15.22 -20.73
C ASN A 143 2.56 16.16 -20.16
N GLY A 144 3.38 15.67 -19.26
CA GLY A 144 4.40 16.46 -18.57
C GLY A 144 5.79 16.34 -19.21
N LEU A 145 6.08 15.23 -19.88
CA LEU A 145 7.39 14.99 -20.50
C LEU A 145 7.37 15.18 -22.02
N ALA A 146 8.57 15.33 -22.58
CA ALA A 146 8.74 15.40 -24.04
C ALA A 146 8.26 14.11 -24.72
N LYS A 147 7.86 14.23 -26.01
CA LYS A 147 7.22 13.12 -26.77
C LYS A 147 8.04 11.83 -26.78
N HIS A 148 9.35 11.91 -26.78
CA HIS A 148 10.25 10.73 -26.78
C HIS A 148 10.21 9.92 -25.47
N TRP A 149 9.65 10.44 -24.39
CA TRP A 149 9.47 9.73 -23.13
C TRP A 149 8.12 8.97 -23.02
N ARG A 150 7.21 9.16 -23.96
CA ARG A 150 5.84 8.59 -23.88
C ARG A 150 5.79 7.05 -23.79
N TRP A 151 6.81 6.37 -24.28
CA TRP A 151 6.90 4.93 -24.19
C TRP A 151 6.96 4.45 -22.73
N LEU A 152 7.54 5.25 -21.81
CA LEU A 152 7.54 4.92 -20.38
C LEU A 152 6.13 4.85 -19.80
N ALA A 153 5.20 5.67 -20.29
CA ALA A 153 3.81 5.64 -19.86
C ALA A 153 3.12 4.32 -20.22
N ALA A 154 3.39 3.78 -21.40
CA ALA A 154 2.87 2.48 -21.84
C ALA A 154 3.49 1.34 -21.02
N ILE A 155 4.80 1.39 -20.74
CA ILE A 155 5.47 0.40 -19.87
C ILE A 155 4.89 0.44 -18.45
N TYR A 156 4.71 1.63 -17.87
CA TYR A 156 4.07 1.77 -16.56
C TYR A 156 2.69 1.12 -16.53
N ALA A 157 1.85 1.43 -17.51
CA ALA A 157 0.49 0.90 -17.60
C ALA A 157 0.48 -0.63 -17.82
N LEU A 158 1.41 -1.17 -18.63
CA LEU A 158 1.56 -2.61 -18.83
C LEU A 158 1.92 -3.32 -17.54
N PHE A 159 2.93 -2.82 -16.81
CA PHE A 159 3.31 -3.39 -15.51
C PHE A 159 2.17 -3.28 -14.52
N GLY A 160 1.41 -2.17 -14.52
CA GLY A 160 0.22 -1.99 -13.71
C GLY A 160 -0.82 -3.07 -13.96
N VAL A 161 -1.15 -3.36 -15.20
CA VAL A 161 -2.11 -4.42 -15.57
C VAL A 161 -1.64 -5.80 -15.11
N LEU A 162 -0.34 -6.10 -15.21
CA LEU A 162 0.20 -7.40 -14.79
C LEU A 162 0.24 -7.54 -13.25
N THR A 163 0.57 -6.46 -12.55
CA THR A 163 0.70 -6.45 -11.09
C THR A 163 -0.64 -6.65 -10.40
N VAL A 164 -1.72 -6.04 -10.90
CA VAL A 164 -3.00 -6.04 -10.17
C VAL A 164 -3.61 -7.42 -9.99
N PHE A 165 -3.37 -8.35 -10.88
CA PHE A 165 -3.88 -9.73 -10.77
C PHE A 165 -3.21 -10.50 -9.63
N GLY A 166 -1.92 -10.31 -9.42
CA GLY A 166 -1.17 -10.93 -8.33
C GLY A 166 -1.25 -10.12 -7.04
N THR A 167 -0.42 -9.09 -6.92
CA THR A 167 -0.26 -8.29 -5.69
C THR A 167 -1.56 -7.61 -5.26
N GLY A 168 -2.35 -7.12 -6.22
CA GLY A 168 -3.60 -6.41 -5.96
C GLY A 168 -4.80 -7.31 -5.67
N ASN A 169 -4.79 -8.58 -6.06
CA ASN A 169 -5.95 -9.48 -5.94
C ASN A 169 -5.59 -10.81 -5.31
N ALA A 170 -4.99 -11.74 -6.06
CA ALA A 170 -4.81 -13.12 -5.63
C ALA A 170 -4.06 -13.26 -4.30
N THR A 171 -3.04 -12.45 -4.09
CA THR A 171 -2.30 -12.31 -2.83
C THR A 171 -3.20 -11.93 -1.67
N GLN A 172 -4.06 -10.95 -1.88
CA GLN A 172 -4.96 -10.46 -0.85
C GLN A 172 -5.99 -11.52 -0.47
N VAL A 173 -6.55 -12.20 -1.48
CA VAL A 173 -7.50 -13.30 -1.25
C VAL A 173 -6.82 -14.46 -0.52
N ASN A 174 -5.59 -14.82 -0.88
CA ASN A 174 -4.83 -15.86 -0.17
C ASN A 174 -4.64 -15.49 1.31
N THR A 175 -4.39 -14.21 1.62
CA THR A 175 -4.30 -13.75 3.02
C THR A 175 -5.64 -13.83 3.74
N ILE A 176 -6.77 -13.54 3.08
CA ILE A 176 -8.12 -13.75 3.64
C ILE A 176 -8.30 -15.24 4.01
N ILE A 177 -7.97 -16.13 3.08
CA ILE A 177 -8.07 -17.58 3.30
C ILE A 177 -7.22 -18.02 4.49
N THR A 178 -5.94 -17.66 4.51
CA THR A 178 -5.02 -18.01 5.60
C THR A 178 -5.54 -17.52 6.96
N ALA A 179 -6.10 -16.31 7.02
CA ALA A 179 -6.64 -15.75 8.25
C ALA A 179 -7.90 -16.48 8.73
N ILE A 180 -8.80 -16.84 7.81
CA ILE A 180 -10.03 -17.57 8.14
C ILE A 180 -9.69 -19.00 8.54
N ASP A 181 -8.79 -19.68 7.81
CA ASP A 181 -8.33 -21.03 8.12
C ASP A 181 -7.71 -21.10 9.52
N ALA A 182 -6.84 -20.12 9.86
CA ALA A 182 -6.27 -20.02 11.19
C ALA A 182 -7.34 -19.82 12.28
N ALA A 183 -8.34 -18.97 12.02
CA ALA A 183 -9.43 -18.75 12.96
C ALA A 183 -10.32 -20.00 13.12
N LEU A 184 -10.63 -20.70 12.02
CA LEU A 184 -11.43 -21.93 12.07
C LEU A 184 -10.70 -23.04 12.83
N ASN A 185 -9.42 -23.25 12.54
CA ASN A 185 -8.60 -24.27 13.20
C ASN A 185 -8.39 -24.01 14.70
N GLN A 186 -8.59 -22.77 15.16
CA GLN A 186 -8.56 -22.44 16.59
C GLN A 186 -9.78 -23.03 17.35
N TYR A 187 -10.94 -23.18 16.67
CA TYR A 187 -12.19 -23.58 17.31
C TYR A 187 -12.67 -24.97 16.91
N ALA A 188 -12.21 -25.51 15.77
CA ALA A 188 -12.65 -26.82 15.27
C ALA A 188 -11.55 -27.51 14.47
N VAL A 189 -11.48 -28.82 14.54
CA VAL A 189 -10.63 -29.61 13.65
C VAL A 189 -11.41 -29.82 12.35
N VAL A 190 -10.98 -29.12 11.30
CA VAL A 190 -11.61 -29.18 9.97
C VAL A 190 -10.74 -30.06 9.07
N SER A 191 -11.39 -31.02 8.36
CA SER A 191 -10.65 -31.84 7.40
C SER A 191 -10.23 -31.05 6.18
N ASP A 192 -9.09 -31.41 5.55
CA ASP A 192 -8.54 -30.73 4.37
C ASP A 192 -9.56 -30.57 3.23
N LYS A 193 -10.41 -31.61 3.01
CA LYS A 193 -11.45 -31.56 2.00
C LYS A 193 -12.55 -30.54 2.32
N ALA A 194 -12.94 -30.43 3.58
CA ALA A 194 -13.92 -29.44 4.02
C ALA A 194 -13.32 -28.02 3.95
N MET A 195 -12.06 -27.85 4.34
CA MET A 195 -11.35 -26.58 4.24
C MET A 195 -11.24 -26.11 2.78
N ALA A 196 -10.87 -26.98 1.84
CA ALA A 196 -10.85 -26.66 0.42
C ALA A 196 -12.21 -26.19 -0.12
N THR A 197 -13.32 -26.79 0.38
CA THR A 197 -14.67 -26.35 0.02
C THR A 197 -15.00 -24.97 0.61
N VAL A 198 -14.63 -24.73 1.86
CA VAL A 198 -14.81 -23.43 2.52
C VAL A 198 -14.04 -22.36 1.74
N ASN A 199 -12.78 -22.62 1.38
CA ASN A 199 -11.92 -21.68 0.66
C ASN A 199 -12.50 -21.34 -0.72
N LEU A 200 -13.04 -22.34 -1.46
CA LEU A 200 -13.73 -22.08 -2.71
C LEU A 200 -14.97 -21.18 -2.52
N VAL A 201 -15.78 -21.43 -1.50
CA VAL A 201 -16.97 -20.62 -1.21
C VAL A 201 -16.55 -19.18 -0.87
N ILE A 202 -15.52 -18.99 -0.04
CA ILE A 202 -14.98 -17.67 0.28
C ILE A 202 -14.49 -16.96 -1.00
N GLY A 203 -13.74 -17.67 -1.86
CA GLY A 203 -13.27 -17.11 -3.13
C GLY A 203 -14.42 -16.64 -4.02
N ILE A 204 -15.50 -17.39 -4.12
CA ILE A 204 -16.70 -17.01 -4.87
C ILE A 204 -17.39 -15.79 -4.26
N VAL A 205 -17.55 -15.76 -2.93
CA VAL A 205 -18.16 -14.62 -2.22
C VAL A 205 -17.35 -13.37 -2.41
N VAL A 206 -16.02 -13.44 -2.25
CA VAL A 206 -15.12 -12.30 -2.47
C VAL A 206 -15.20 -11.84 -3.92
N ALA A 207 -15.18 -12.75 -4.91
CA ALA A 207 -15.29 -12.40 -6.32
C ALA A 207 -16.62 -11.67 -6.63
N MET A 208 -17.74 -12.12 -6.07
CA MET A 208 -19.03 -11.47 -6.23
C MET A 208 -19.05 -10.06 -5.61
N LEU A 209 -18.52 -9.91 -4.39
CA LEU A 209 -18.47 -8.62 -3.71
C LEU A 209 -17.55 -7.63 -4.45
N VAL A 210 -16.40 -8.10 -4.94
CA VAL A 210 -15.47 -7.30 -5.74
C VAL A 210 -16.13 -6.84 -7.03
N ALA A 211 -16.78 -7.76 -7.78
CA ALA A 211 -17.50 -7.42 -9.00
C ALA A 211 -18.61 -6.40 -8.74
N LEU A 212 -19.39 -6.59 -7.67
CA LEU A 212 -20.49 -5.69 -7.30
C LEU A 212 -19.98 -4.26 -7.02
N VAL A 213 -18.83 -4.11 -6.40
CA VAL A 213 -18.26 -2.77 -6.11
C VAL A 213 -17.63 -2.18 -7.36
N LEU A 214 -16.75 -2.92 -8.05
CA LEU A 214 -15.95 -2.39 -9.16
C LEU A 214 -16.79 -2.07 -10.40
N LEU A 215 -17.77 -2.92 -10.75
CA LEU A 215 -18.67 -2.68 -11.89
C LEU A 215 -19.63 -1.51 -11.67
N GLY A 216 -19.75 -1.03 -10.42
CA GLY A 216 -20.48 0.19 -10.09
C GLY A 216 -19.71 1.49 -10.37
N GLY A 217 -18.46 1.39 -10.87
CA GLY A 217 -17.65 2.52 -11.30
C GLY A 217 -17.07 3.35 -10.14
N VAL A 218 -16.40 4.44 -10.52
CA VAL A 218 -15.60 5.30 -9.64
C VAL A 218 -16.39 5.80 -8.41
N LYS A 219 -17.64 6.21 -8.59
CA LYS A 219 -18.49 6.69 -7.48
C LYS A 219 -18.75 5.61 -6.43
N ARG A 220 -19.04 4.36 -6.85
CA ARG A 220 -19.30 3.27 -5.93
C ARG A 220 -18.03 2.86 -5.20
N ILE A 221 -16.90 2.78 -5.90
CA ILE A 221 -15.58 2.52 -5.30
C ILE A 221 -15.30 3.54 -4.21
N GLY A 222 -15.43 4.84 -4.50
CA GLY A 222 -15.25 5.92 -3.54
C GLY A 222 -16.18 5.84 -2.34
N SER A 223 -17.48 5.58 -2.56
CA SER A 223 -18.48 5.47 -1.50
C SER A 223 -18.27 4.26 -0.57
N VAL A 224 -17.77 3.14 -1.09
CA VAL A 224 -17.42 1.98 -0.28
C VAL A 224 -16.15 2.26 0.51
N SER A 225 -15.11 2.80 -0.15
CA SER A 225 -13.83 3.09 0.48
C SER A 225 -13.93 4.11 1.61
N GLU A 226 -14.73 5.19 1.44
CA GLU A 226 -14.89 6.23 2.48
C GLU A 226 -15.56 5.74 3.77
N LYS A 227 -16.30 4.62 3.71
CA LYS A 227 -16.92 4.00 4.89
C LYS A 227 -16.03 2.90 5.47
N LEU A 228 -15.49 2.04 4.59
CA LEU A 228 -14.72 0.87 5.00
C LEU A 228 -13.38 1.27 5.62
N VAL A 229 -12.64 2.18 4.98
CA VAL A 229 -11.27 2.50 5.39
C VAL A 229 -11.20 3.17 6.77
N PRO A 230 -11.96 4.23 7.07
CA PRO A 230 -11.94 4.79 8.42
C PRO A 230 -12.38 3.80 9.49
N PHE A 231 -13.39 2.96 9.19
CA PHE A 231 -13.87 1.94 10.13
C PHE A 231 -12.77 0.90 10.44
N MET A 232 -12.18 0.29 9.40
CA MET A 232 -11.17 -0.74 9.59
C MET A 232 -9.91 -0.18 10.27
N ALA A 233 -9.45 1.01 9.84
CA ALA A 233 -8.26 1.66 10.40
C ALA A 233 -8.47 2.04 11.88
N LEU A 234 -9.61 2.66 12.22
CA LEU A 234 -9.91 3.05 13.60
C LEU A 234 -10.02 1.83 14.51
N THR A 235 -10.73 0.78 14.06
CA THR A 235 -10.88 -0.46 14.84
C THR A 235 -9.52 -1.12 15.08
N TYR A 236 -8.67 -1.20 14.05
CA TYR A 236 -7.32 -1.74 14.20
C TYR A 236 -6.46 -0.91 15.15
N VAL A 237 -6.47 0.42 14.99
CA VAL A 237 -5.71 1.36 15.85
C VAL A 237 -6.14 1.23 17.31
N VAL A 238 -7.45 1.18 17.61
CA VAL A 238 -7.95 1.06 18.98
C VAL A 238 -7.47 -0.25 19.63
N LEU A 239 -7.57 -1.37 18.90
CA LEU A 239 -7.17 -2.67 19.45
C LEU A 239 -5.65 -2.81 19.56
N ALA A 240 -4.89 -2.29 18.60
CA ALA A 240 -3.45 -2.28 18.69
C ALA A 240 -2.93 -1.39 19.85
N LEU A 241 -3.54 -0.20 20.06
CA LEU A 241 -3.27 0.64 21.21
C LEU A 241 -3.60 -0.07 22.52
N GLY A 242 -4.69 -0.84 22.56
CA GLY A 242 -5.02 -1.66 23.74
C GLY A 242 -3.91 -2.66 24.08
N VAL A 243 -3.31 -3.35 23.09
CA VAL A 243 -2.14 -4.23 23.33
C VAL A 243 -0.99 -3.43 23.94
N VAL A 244 -0.69 -2.26 23.39
CA VAL A 244 0.40 -1.40 23.87
C VAL A 244 0.14 -0.95 25.32
N LEU A 245 -1.08 -0.49 25.61
CA LEU A 245 -1.44 -0.01 26.95
C LEU A 245 -1.42 -1.13 28.00
N LEU A 246 -1.86 -2.34 27.66
CA LEU A 246 -1.81 -3.50 28.55
C LEU A 246 -0.37 -4.01 28.78
N ASN A 247 0.55 -3.69 27.88
CA ASN A 247 1.96 -4.06 27.97
C ASN A 247 2.88 -2.83 28.14
N LEU A 248 2.37 -1.74 28.69
CA LEU A 248 3.07 -0.44 28.82
C LEU A 248 4.48 -0.53 29.47
N PRO A 249 4.72 -1.38 30.51
CA PRO A 249 6.05 -1.52 31.10
C PRO A 249 7.15 -1.97 30.12
N ARG A 250 6.79 -2.68 29.05
CA ARG A 250 7.74 -3.16 28.02
C ARG A 250 8.06 -2.10 26.96
N LEU A 251 7.27 -1.04 26.87
CA LEU A 251 7.37 -0.04 25.80
C LEU A 251 8.76 0.63 25.72
N PRO A 252 9.42 1.04 26.84
CA PRO A 252 10.77 1.63 26.79
C PRO A 252 11.83 0.67 26.22
N GLU A 253 11.77 -0.61 26.61
CA GLU A 253 12.66 -1.65 26.08
C GLU A 253 12.43 -1.87 24.58
N VAL A 254 11.17 -1.91 24.15
CA VAL A 254 10.81 -2.07 22.75
C VAL A 254 11.29 -0.88 21.91
N PHE A 255 11.12 0.36 22.37
CA PHE A 255 11.67 1.52 21.65
C PHE A 255 13.20 1.48 21.59
N THR A 256 13.86 1.05 22.66
CA THR A 256 15.31 0.85 22.67
C THR A 256 15.71 -0.20 21.63
N SER A 257 15.01 -1.33 21.56
CA SER A 257 15.29 -2.39 20.58
C SER A 257 15.08 -1.91 19.13
N ILE A 258 14.10 -1.04 18.87
CA ILE A 258 13.87 -0.45 17.56
C ILE A 258 15.02 0.51 17.20
N VAL A 259 15.35 1.47 18.05
CA VAL A 259 16.34 2.51 17.75
C VAL A 259 17.75 1.95 17.77
N ALA A 260 18.16 1.27 18.85
CA ALA A 260 19.50 0.70 18.94
C ALA A 260 19.68 -0.50 18.00
N GLY A 261 18.63 -1.32 17.82
CA GLY A 261 18.61 -2.44 16.88
C GLY A 261 18.72 -2.02 15.41
N ALA A 262 18.36 -0.78 15.07
CA ALA A 262 18.57 -0.24 13.74
C ALA A 262 20.05 -0.14 13.36
N PHE A 263 20.93 0.07 14.34
CA PHE A 263 22.37 0.23 14.15
C PHE A 263 23.19 -0.98 14.62
N ASN A 264 22.63 -1.80 15.50
CA ASN A 264 23.25 -3.04 15.98
C ASN A 264 22.20 -4.17 16.08
N PRO A 265 21.68 -4.69 14.95
CA PRO A 265 20.61 -5.69 14.97
C PRO A 265 21.05 -7.00 15.65
N ALA A 266 22.31 -7.39 15.56
CA ALA A 266 22.82 -8.61 16.15
C ALA A 266 22.61 -8.67 17.67
N ALA A 267 22.74 -7.54 18.38
CA ALA A 267 22.55 -7.46 19.81
C ALA A 267 21.10 -7.74 20.26
N PHE A 268 20.13 -7.49 19.39
CA PHE A 268 18.70 -7.64 19.70
C PHE A 268 18.06 -8.89 19.08
N THR A 269 18.82 -9.65 18.27
CA THR A 269 18.32 -10.84 17.57
C THR A 269 19.12 -12.09 17.91
N GLY A 270 19.95 -12.04 18.97
CA GLY A 270 20.82 -13.16 19.32
C GLY A 270 21.82 -13.53 18.23
N GLY A 271 22.22 -12.56 17.38
CA GLY A 271 23.13 -12.78 16.27
C GLY A 271 22.46 -13.27 14.98
N ALA A 272 21.17 -13.59 14.99
CA ALA A 272 20.46 -14.09 13.80
C ALA A 272 20.41 -13.06 12.66
N VAL A 273 20.35 -11.76 12.98
CA VAL A 273 20.46 -10.66 12.02
C VAL A 273 21.81 -9.97 12.22
N GLY A 274 22.81 -10.43 11.48
CA GLY A 274 24.21 -9.98 11.65
C GLY A 274 24.53 -8.65 10.95
N SER A 275 23.66 -8.10 10.11
CA SER A 275 23.95 -6.95 9.27
C SER A 275 22.96 -5.80 9.45
N LEU A 276 23.46 -4.62 9.83
CA LEU A 276 22.75 -3.34 9.80
C LEU A 276 22.12 -3.11 8.42
N PHE A 277 22.84 -3.49 7.37
CA PHE A 277 22.39 -3.31 6.00
C PHE A 277 21.15 -4.15 5.67
N LEU A 278 21.08 -5.38 6.19
CA LEU A 278 19.89 -6.23 6.07
C LEU A 278 18.68 -5.62 6.78
N SER A 279 18.88 -5.12 8.00
CA SER A 279 17.83 -4.43 8.76
C SER A 279 17.29 -3.21 8.00
N MET A 280 18.20 -2.38 7.48
CA MET A 280 17.86 -1.21 6.67
C MET A 280 17.12 -1.61 5.38
N GLN A 281 17.63 -2.58 4.64
CA GLN A 281 17.02 -3.06 3.39
C GLN A 281 15.59 -3.58 3.63
N LYS A 282 15.39 -4.40 4.66
CA LYS A 282 14.08 -4.97 4.97
C LYS A 282 13.10 -3.90 5.46
N GLY A 283 13.57 -2.97 6.30
CA GLY A 283 12.74 -1.86 6.77
C GLY A 283 12.30 -0.94 5.64
N VAL A 284 13.24 -0.45 4.83
CA VAL A 284 12.93 0.45 3.71
C VAL A 284 12.05 -0.23 2.66
N SER A 285 12.40 -1.47 2.24
CA SER A 285 11.63 -2.21 1.23
C SER A 285 10.20 -2.45 1.68
N ARG A 286 9.98 -2.87 2.93
CA ARG A 286 8.63 -3.14 3.45
C ARG A 286 7.85 -1.86 3.74
N GLY A 287 8.52 -0.77 4.13
CA GLY A 287 7.92 0.56 4.23
C GLY A 287 7.37 1.03 2.88
N ILE A 288 8.19 0.97 1.82
CA ILE A 288 7.79 1.35 0.46
C ILE A 288 6.67 0.44 -0.06
N PHE A 289 6.78 -0.87 0.17
CA PHE A 289 5.75 -1.82 -0.24
C PHE A 289 4.39 -1.51 0.41
N SER A 290 4.37 -1.09 1.69
CA SER A 290 3.15 -0.73 2.40
C SER A 290 2.54 0.56 1.87
N ASN A 291 3.30 1.66 1.84
CA ASN A 291 2.77 2.98 1.51
C ASN A 291 2.77 3.32 0.01
N GLU A 292 3.36 2.47 -0.82
CA GLU A 292 3.45 2.61 -2.28
C GLU A 292 4.07 3.94 -2.77
N ALA A 293 4.82 4.66 -1.92
CA ALA A 293 5.49 5.89 -2.32
C ALA A 293 6.68 5.59 -3.25
N GLY A 294 6.67 6.14 -4.43
CA GLY A 294 7.63 5.85 -5.50
C GLY A 294 7.11 4.85 -6.54
N LEU A 295 5.99 4.17 -6.27
CA LEU A 295 5.31 3.31 -7.25
C LEU A 295 4.32 4.09 -8.13
N GLY A 296 3.81 5.23 -7.64
CA GLY A 296 2.87 6.09 -8.35
C GLY A 296 1.42 5.63 -8.32
N THR A 297 1.12 4.45 -7.82
CA THR A 297 -0.19 3.77 -7.86
C THR A 297 -1.28 4.57 -7.19
N GLY A 298 -1.10 5.01 -5.94
CA GLY A 298 -2.07 5.80 -5.20
C GLY A 298 -2.48 7.10 -5.90
N SER A 299 -1.58 7.67 -6.70
CA SER A 299 -1.86 8.88 -7.48
C SER A 299 -2.98 8.72 -8.51
N ILE A 300 -3.26 7.48 -8.95
CA ILE A 300 -4.36 7.13 -9.88
C ILE A 300 -5.72 7.39 -9.21
N ALA A 301 -5.90 6.97 -7.95
CA ALA A 301 -7.13 7.25 -7.22
C ALA A 301 -7.29 8.76 -6.95
N HIS A 302 -6.21 9.43 -6.55
CA HIS A 302 -6.23 10.87 -6.29
C HIS A 302 -6.54 11.71 -7.54
N ALA A 303 -6.17 11.24 -8.73
CA ALA A 303 -6.51 11.90 -9.99
C ALA A 303 -8.03 11.96 -10.24
N CYS A 304 -8.79 11.01 -9.69
CA CYS A 304 -10.26 10.98 -9.78
C CYS A 304 -10.94 12.00 -8.85
N ALA A 305 -10.20 12.72 -8.00
CA ALA A 305 -10.76 13.69 -7.05
C ALA A 305 -11.34 14.93 -7.75
N ASP A 306 -12.54 15.34 -7.36
CA ASP A 306 -13.15 16.59 -7.84
C ASP A 306 -12.49 17.80 -7.17
N THR A 307 -11.38 18.24 -7.70
CA THR A 307 -10.61 19.38 -7.21
C THR A 307 -9.89 20.08 -8.36
N LYS A 308 -9.79 21.41 -8.28
CA LYS A 308 -8.98 22.23 -9.22
C LYS A 308 -7.61 22.60 -8.66
N LYS A 309 -7.28 22.14 -7.43
CA LYS A 309 -6.06 22.54 -6.71
C LYS A 309 -5.13 21.32 -6.53
N PRO A 310 -4.16 21.08 -7.44
CA PRO A 310 -3.27 19.92 -7.38
C PRO A 310 -2.51 19.79 -6.05
N VAL A 311 -1.90 20.89 -5.57
CA VAL A 311 -1.14 20.90 -4.32
C VAL A 311 -2.02 20.57 -3.11
N LYS A 312 -3.28 21.06 -3.10
CA LYS A 312 -4.22 20.75 -2.02
C LYS A 312 -4.59 19.27 -1.99
N GLN A 313 -4.66 18.60 -3.15
CA GLN A 313 -4.84 17.15 -3.21
C GLN A 313 -3.54 16.43 -2.84
N GLY A 314 -2.38 16.95 -3.27
CA GLY A 314 -1.07 16.42 -2.91
C GLY A 314 -0.84 16.31 -1.41
N VAL A 315 -1.32 17.28 -0.65
CA VAL A 315 -1.23 17.29 0.83
C VAL A 315 -1.87 16.04 1.47
N PHE A 316 -2.90 15.48 0.86
CA PHE A 316 -3.47 14.21 1.33
C PHE A 316 -2.50 13.03 1.18
N GLY A 317 -1.60 13.06 0.18
CA GLY A 317 -0.56 12.04 0.05
C GLY A 317 0.43 12.04 1.23
N ILE A 318 0.68 13.19 1.86
CA ILE A 318 1.46 13.27 3.11
C ILE A 318 0.74 12.51 4.23
N PHE A 319 -0.55 12.77 4.39
CA PHE A 319 -1.38 12.09 5.39
C PHE A 319 -1.48 10.58 5.13
N GLU A 320 -1.62 10.17 3.87
CA GLU A 320 -1.72 8.76 3.47
C GLU A 320 -0.51 7.96 3.95
N VAL A 321 0.71 8.39 3.62
CA VAL A 321 1.94 7.71 4.05
C VAL A 321 2.12 7.77 5.57
N PHE A 322 1.75 8.89 6.20
CA PHE A 322 1.79 9.01 7.66
C PHE A 322 0.84 8.00 8.32
N ALA A 323 -0.42 7.94 7.90
CA ALA A 323 -1.42 7.03 8.46
C ALA A 323 -1.03 5.56 8.23
N ASP A 324 -0.59 5.22 7.02
CA ASP A 324 -0.19 3.87 6.66
C ASP A 324 1.04 3.41 7.45
N THR A 325 2.15 4.11 7.34
CA THR A 325 3.43 3.59 7.83
C THR A 325 3.77 4.09 9.24
N ILE A 326 3.63 5.40 9.51
CA ILE A 326 3.99 5.93 10.84
C ILE A 326 2.97 5.50 11.89
N VAL A 327 1.68 5.40 11.54
CA VAL A 327 0.65 4.98 12.50
C VAL A 327 0.45 3.46 12.46
N ILE A 328 -0.09 2.92 11.37
CA ILE A 328 -0.57 1.52 11.33
C ILE A 328 0.60 0.53 11.40
N CYS A 329 1.66 0.70 10.59
CA CYS A 329 2.80 -0.22 10.65
C CYS A 329 3.54 -0.15 12.00
N THR A 330 3.65 1.04 12.60
CA THR A 330 4.25 1.17 13.94
C THR A 330 3.42 0.45 14.99
N LEU A 331 2.09 0.59 14.96
CA LEU A 331 1.21 -0.12 15.90
C LEU A 331 1.32 -1.63 15.72
N THR A 332 1.39 -2.14 14.50
CA THR A 332 1.64 -3.57 14.22
C THR A 332 2.97 -4.02 14.84
N ALA A 333 4.03 -3.24 14.64
CA ALA A 333 5.33 -3.55 15.23
C ALA A 333 5.28 -3.57 16.75
N LEU A 334 4.58 -2.62 17.37
CA LEU A 334 4.40 -2.57 18.83
C LEU A 334 3.53 -3.74 19.32
N VAL A 335 2.50 -4.16 18.59
CA VAL A 335 1.72 -5.37 18.92
C VAL A 335 2.64 -6.58 18.99
N ILE A 336 3.50 -6.79 18.00
CA ILE A 336 4.43 -7.93 17.97
C ILE A 336 5.45 -7.83 19.12
N LEU A 337 6.10 -6.69 19.26
CA LEU A 337 7.24 -6.54 20.17
C LEU A 337 6.83 -6.38 21.66
N CYS A 338 5.71 -5.67 21.94
CA CYS A 338 5.26 -5.47 23.32
C CYS A 338 4.53 -6.68 23.89
N SER A 339 3.81 -7.48 23.08
CA SER A 339 3.05 -8.63 23.56
C SER A 339 3.91 -9.76 24.12
N GLY A 340 5.20 -9.80 23.75
CA GLY A 340 6.09 -10.90 24.13
C GLY A 340 6.02 -12.10 23.19
N THR A 341 5.44 -11.91 22.02
CA THR A 341 5.46 -12.93 20.97
C THR A 341 6.89 -13.35 20.64
N SER A 342 7.13 -14.66 20.63
CA SER A 342 8.42 -15.20 20.20
C SER A 342 8.65 -14.99 18.72
N VAL A 343 9.71 -14.27 18.38
CA VAL A 343 10.10 -14.01 16.99
C VAL A 343 11.27 -14.92 16.64
N ASN A 344 11.07 -15.78 15.62
CA ASN A 344 12.15 -16.59 15.06
C ASN A 344 12.96 -15.74 14.06
N TYR A 345 13.92 -14.97 14.58
CA TYR A 345 14.75 -14.10 13.77
C TYR A 345 15.55 -14.88 12.70
N GLY A 346 15.65 -14.30 11.50
CA GLY A 346 16.30 -14.94 10.35
C GLY A 346 15.37 -15.85 9.54
N GLN A 347 14.16 -16.11 10.00
CA GLN A 347 13.15 -16.90 9.29
C GLN A 347 12.00 -16.00 8.79
N ALA A 348 11.43 -16.37 7.63
CA ALA A 348 10.29 -15.62 7.11
C ALA A 348 9.07 -15.79 8.04
N ALA A 349 8.38 -14.69 8.29
CA ALA A 349 7.13 -14.65 9.02
C ALA A 349 6.10 -13.79 8.28
N GLY A 350 4.83 -14.07 8.51
CA GLY A 350 3.70 -13.37 7.93
C GLY A 350 2.72 -12.86 8.98
N ALA A 351 1.44 -12.83 8.63
CA ALA A 351 0.39 -12.31 9.51
C ALA A 351 0.23 -13.10 10.82
N GLU A 352 0.63 -14.39 10.84
CA GLU A 352 0.58 -15.26 12.02
C GLU A 352 1.34 -14.68 13.22
N LEU A 353 2.43 -13.96 12.98
CA LEU A 353 3.20 -13.32 14.05
C LEU A 353 2.40 -12.18 14.72
N THR A 354 1.69 -11.39 13.92
CA THR A 354 0.82 -10.32 14.43
C THR A 354 -0.41 -10.90 15.14
N ILE A 355 -1.02 -11.95 14.57
CA ILE A 355 -2.15 -12.67 15.18
C ILE A 355 -1.73 -13.21 16.55
N SER A 356 -0.55 -13.82 16.67
CA SER A 356 0.01 -14.29 17.93
C SER A 356 0.14 -13.15 18.95
N GLY A 357 0.61 -11.98 18.54
CA GLY A 357 0.71 -10.81 19.42
C GLY A 357 -0.63 -10.37 20.01
N PHE A 358 -1.68 -10.32 19.19
CA PHE A 358 -3.04 -10.05 19.67
C PHE A 358 -3.57 -11.16 20.58
N THR A 359 -3.35 -12.42 20.19
CA THR A 359 -3.85 -13.60 20.95
C THR A 359 -3.20 -13.71 22.33
N LEU A 360 -1.91 -13.43 22.44
CA LEU A 360 -1.21 -13.43 23.74
C LEU A 360 -1.76 -12.36 24.70
N THR A 361 -2.22 -11.23 24.16
CA THR A 361 -2.73 -10.12 24.99
C THR A 361 -4.21 -10.29 25.31
N TYR A 362 -5.04 -10.67 24.34
CA TYR A 362 -6.50 -10.68 24.48
C TYR A 362 -7.11 -12.07 24.61
N GLY A 363 -6.30 -13.13 24.43
CA GLY A 363 -6.79 -14.51 24.43
C GLY A 363 -7.29 -14.97 23.05
N GLY A 364 -7.81 -16.21 22.99
CA GLY A 364 -8.12 -16.91 21.75
C GLY A 364 -9.14 -16.21 20.82
N TRP A 365 -10.06 -15.39 21.37
CA TRP A 365 -11.04 -14.66 20.57
C TRP A 365 -10.39 -13.62 19.63
N ALA A 366 -9.17 -13.17 19.94
CA ALA A 366 -8.44 -12.23 19.09
C ALA A 366 -8.13 -12.80 17.70
N SER A 367 -8.04 -14.11 17.54
CA SER A 367 -7.87 -14.76 16.23
C SER A 367 -9.04 -14.45 15.29
N LEU A 368 -10.28 -14.47 15.81
CA LEU A 368 -11.47 -14.13 15.03
C LEU A 368 -11.47 -12.65 14.63
N PHE A 369 -11.15 -11.77 15.59
CA PHE A 369 -11.05 -10.33 15.30
C PHE A 369 -9.97 -10.02 14.25
N THR A 370 -8.79 -10.61 14.39
CA THR A 370 -7.69 -10.38 13.43
C THR A 370 -8.03 -10.95 12.05
N ALA A 371 -8.75 -12.07 11.96
CA ALA A 371 -9.27 -12.59 10.70
C ALA A 371 -10.24 -11.60 10.03
N VAL A 372 -11.18 -11.03 10.79
CA VAL A 372 -12.10 -10.00 10.27
C VAL A 372 -11.35 -8.75 9.81
N ALA A 373 -10.39 -8.29 10.60
CA ALA A 373 -9.56 -7.13 10.22
C ALA A 373 -8.78 -7.38 8.93
N LEU A 374 -8.12 -8.55 8.81
CA LEU A 374 -7.40 -8.95 7.59
C LEU A 374 -8.33 -9.07 6.38
N CYS A 375 -9.55 -9.61 6.57
CA CYS A 375 -10.56 -9.64 5.50
C CYS A 375 -10.92 -8.23 5.02
N CYS A 376 -11.15 -7.29 5.94
CA CYS A 376 -11.47 -5.90 5.59
C CYS A 376 -10.30 -5.22 4.85
N PHE A 377 -9.07 -5.38 5.34
CA PHE A 377 -7.86 -4.81 4.74
C PHE A 377 -7.59 -5.40 3.36
N ALA A 378 -7.62 -6.71 3.22
CA ALA A 378 -7.41 -7.36 1.95
C ALA A 378 -8.52 -7.01 0.93
N PHE A 379 -9.78 -7.00 1.34
CA PHE A 379 -10.90 -6.64 0.48
C PHE A 379 -10.82 -5.18 0.00
N SER A 380 -10.47 -4.24 0.89
CA SER A 380 -10.26 -2.85 0.49
C SER A 380 -9.12 -2.71 -0.51
N THR A 381 -8.02 -3.45 -0.32
CA THR A 381 -6.88 -3.46 -1.25
C THR A 381 -7.28 -3.98 -2.63
N ILE A 382 -8.07 -5.07 -2.70
CA ILE A 382 -8.57 -5.60 -3.98
C ILE A 382 -9.39 -4.54 -4.74
N ILE A 383 -10.23 -3.79 -4.04
CA ILE A 383 -11.05 -2.72 -4.65
C ILE A 383 -10.16 -1.59 -5.17
N GLY A 384 -9.20 -1.12 -4.38
CA GLY A 384 -8.29 -0.04 -4.76
C GLY A 384 -7.44 -0.41 -5.99
N TRP A 385 -6.85 -1.60 -5.97
CA TRP A 385 -6.04 -2.10 -7.08
C TRP A 385 -6.88 -2.40 -8.33
N GLY A 386 -8.15 -2.80 -8.18
CA GLY A 386 -9.10 -2.93 -9.29
C GLY A 386 -9.29 -1.61 -10.04
N LEU A 387 -9.38 -0.48 -9.33
CA LEU A 387 -9.39 0.84 -9.94
C LEU A 387 -8.06 1.12 -10.68
N TYR A 388 -6.90 0.85 -10.07
CA TYR A 388 -5.60 1.09 -10.70
C TYR A 388 -5.45 0.30 -11.99
N GLY A 389 -5.76 -0.99 -11.98
CA GLY A 389 -5.72 -1.84 -13.16
C GLY A 389 -6.66 -1.36 -14.26
N SER A 390 -7.88 -0.96 -13.89
CA SER A 390 -8.87 -0.44 -14.86
C SER A 390 -8.37 0.81 -15.58
N ARG A 391 -7.68 1.71 -14.87
CA ARG A 391 -7.10 2.92 -15.48
C ARG A 391 -5.85 2.62 -16.31
N CYS A 392 -5.06 1.62 -15.93
CA CYS A 392 -3.92 1.16 -16.72
C CYS A 392 -4.36 0.51 -18.04
N ILE A 393 -5.35 -0.38 -18.00
CA ILE A 393 -5.85 -1.05 -19.22
C ILE A 393 -6.54 -0.06 -20.17
N GLU A 394 -7.32 0.88 -19.62
CA GLU A 394 -7.95 1.97 -20.38
C GLU A 394 -6.91 2.81 -21.12
N TYR A 395 -5.80 3.14 -20.46
CA TYR A 395 -4.70 3.90 -21.05
C TYR A 395 -4.03 3.13 -22.21
N LEU A 396 -3.78 1.82 -22.05
CA LEU A 396 -3.12 0.99 -23.06
C LEU A 396 -3.96 0.85 -24.33
N PHE A 397 -5.25 0.65 -24.19
CA PHE A 397 -6.15 0.44 -25.33
C PHE A 397 -6.82 1.72 -25.84
N HIS A 398 -6.60 2.84 -25.17
CA HIS A 398 -7.20 4.14 -25.51
C HIS A 398 -8.74 4.10 -25.63
N THR A 399 -9.40 3.21 -24.88
CA THR A 399 -10.85 3.04 -24.87
C THR A 399 -11.33 2.54 -23.51
N ASP A 400 -12.47 3.03 -23.08
CA ASP A 400 -13.17 2.61 -21.86
C ASP A 400 -13.89 1.26 -21.99
N LYS A 401 -14.14 0.81 -23.24
CA LYS A 401 -14.85 -0.45 -23.51
C LYS A 401 -14.17 -1.68 -22.94
N VAL A 402 -12.84 -1.64 -22.78
CA VAL A 402 -12.04 -2.73 -22.18
C VAL A 402 -12.15 -2.82 -20.68
N VAL A 403 -12.61 -1.76 -20.01
CA VAL A 403 -12.64 -1.67 -18.53
C VAL A 403 -13.59 -2.72 -17.93
N ARG A 404 -14.82 -2.82 -18.43
CA ARG A 404 -15.79 -3.80 -17.91
C ARG A 404 -15.35 -5.26 -18.06
N PRO A 405 -14.94 -5.73 -19.27
CA PRO A 405 -14.39 -7.08 -19.42
C PRO A 405 -13.20 -7.34 -18.49
N PHE A 406 -12.28 -6.38 -18.39
CA PHE A 406 -11.14 -6.47 -17.50
C PHE A 406 -11.56 -6.65 -16.03
N LEU A 407 -12.51 -5.85 -15.53
CA LEU A 407 -12.98 -5.94 -14.14
C LEU A 407 -13.70 -7.25 -13.84
N VAL A 408 -14.40 -7.83 -14.83
CA VAL A 408 -14.99 -9.17 -14.70
C VAL A 408 -13.88 -10.22 -14.55
N VAL A 409 -12.89 -10.24 -15.44
CA VAL A 409 -11.74 -11.16 -15.35
C VAL A 409 -11.01 -10.96 -14.03
N TYR A 410 -10.73 -9.71 -13.64
CA TYR A 410 -10.09 -9.36 -12.38
C TYR A 410 -10.85 -9.93 -11.18
N SER A 411 -12.17 -9.83 -11.15
CA SER A 411 -12.99 -10.36 -10.05
C SER A 411 -12.91 -11.90 -9.97
N PHE A 412 -12.88 -12.61 -11.10
CA PHE A 412 -12.73 -14.07 -11.13
C PHE A 412 -11.37 -14.56 -10.61
N VAL A 413 -10.32 -13.75 -10.72
CA VAL A 413 -8.98 -14.08 -10.18
C VAL A 413 -9.02 -14.28 -8.66
N ALA A 414 -9.97 -13.69 -7.94
CA ALA A 414 -10.18 -13.93 -6.53
C ALA A 414 -10.44 -15.42 -6.20
N ILE A 415 -11.15 -16.14 -7.08
CA ILE A 415 -11.41 -17.57 -6.92
C ILE A 415 -10.09 -18.36 -7.05
N LEU A 416 -9.25 -17.99 -8.02
CA LEU A 416 -7.93 -18.60 -8.18
C LEU A 416 -7.03 -18.35 -6.96
N GLY A 417 -7.03 -17.12 -6.43
CA GLY A 417 -6.31 -16.76 -5.22
C GLY A 417 -6.74 -17.56 -3.97
N ALA A 418 -7.99 -18.02 -3.95
CA ALA A 418 -8.54 -18.83 -2.86
C ALA A 418 -8.23 -20.32 -2.99
N THR A 419 -7.97 -20.83 -4.18
CA THR A 419 -7.99 -22.29 -4.44
C THR A 419 -6.66 -22.85 -4.97
N VAL A 420 -5.75 -21.98 -5.44
CA VAL A 420 -4.50 -22.42 -6.10
C VAL A 420 -3.29 -21.83 -5.35
N ASP A 421 -2.26 -22.66 -5.16
CA ASP A 421 -0.96 -22.16 -4.73
C ASP A 421 -0.29 -21.37 -5.88
N LEU A 422 -0.20 -20.08 -5.71
CA LEU A 422 0.26 -19.13 -6.73
C LEU A 422 1.74 -18.71 -6.54
N GLY A 423 2.56 -19.45 -5.78
CA GLY A 423 3.88 -19.03 -5.34
C GLY A 423 4.75 -18.36 -6.41
N LEU A 424 4.90 -18.95 -7.60
CA LEU A 424 5.68 -18.35 -8.69
C LEU A 424 4.95 -17.14 -9.31
N LEU A 425 3.65 -17.22 -9.55
CA LEU A 425 2.85 -16.13 -10.12
C LEU A 425 2.84 -14.92 -9.19
N TRP A 426 2.80 -15.16 -7.89
CA TRP A 426 2.92 -14.12 -6.88
C TRP A 426 4.29 -13.41 -6.97
N SER A 427 5.37 -14.17 -7.00
CA SER A 427 6.71 -13.61 -7.11
C SER A 427 6.89 -12.79 -8.40
N ILE A 428 6.27 -13.23 -9.51
CA ILE A 428 6.28 -12.49 -10.78
C ILE A 428 5.51 -11.18 -10.66
N ALA A 429 4.32 -11.21 -10.05
CA ALA A 429 3.51 -10.00 -9.85
C ALA A 429 4.20 -8.98 -8.92
N ASP A 430 4.88 -9.45 -7.87
CA ASP A 430 5.69 -8.61 -6.99
C ASP A 430 6.87 -7.97 -7.73
N THR A 431 7.48 -8.71 -8.65
CA THR A 431 8.54 -8.17 -9.52
C THR A 431 8.01 -7.06 -10.42
N PHE A 432 6.85 -7.22 -11.06
CA PHE A 432 6.22 -6.17 -11.87
C PHE A 432 5.79 -4.97 -11.02
N ASN A 433 5.35 -5.20 -9.80
CA ASN A 433 5.05 -4.13 -8.84
C ASN A 433 6.29 -3.25 -8.60
N GLY A 434 7.43 -3.87 -8.32
CA GLY A 434 8.68 -3.13 -8.18
C GLY A 434 9.12 -2.42 -9.47
N LEU A 435 8.97 -3.07 -10.63
CA LEU A 435 9.32 -2.50 -11.94
C LEU A 435 8.51 -1.25 -12.30
N MET A 436 7.28 -1.10 -11.81
CA MET A 436 6.47 0.12 -11.97
C MET A 436 7.18 1.36 -11.39
N SER A 437 8.02 1.20 -10.38
CA SER A 437 8.76 2.31 -9.78
C SER A 437 9.70 3.00 -10.76
N ILE A 438 10.31 2.26 -11.69
CA ILE A 438 11.31 2.80 -12.61
C ILE A 438 10.77 3.93 -13.48
N PRO A 439 9.72 3.74 -14.32
CA PRO A 439 9.16 4.83 -15.11
C PRO A 439 8.61 5.96 -14.25
N ASN A 440 8.07 5.65 -13.08
CA ASN A 440 7.55 6.64 -12.15
C ASN A 440 8.68 7.52 -11.58
N LEU A 441 9.77 6.94 -11.08
CA LEU A 441 10.89 7.69 -10.53
C LEU A 441 11.58 8.56 -11.56
N ILE A 442 11.73 8.08 -12.81
CA ILE A 442 12.24 8.90 -13.92
C ILE A 442 11.34 10.11 -14.14
N ALA A 443 10.03 9.92 -14.17
CA ALA A 443 9.09 11.02 -14.32
C ALA A 443 9.15 12.03 -13.17
N LEU A 444 9.23 11.55 -11.93
CA LEU A 444 9.36 12.40 -10.73
C LEU A 444 10.64 13.23 -10.75
N LEU A 445 11.77 12.64 -11.16
CA LEU A 445 13.03 13.36 -11.33
C LEU A 445 12.89 14.50 -12.34
N LEU A 446 12.38 14.19 -13.53
CA LEU A 446 12.25 15.15 -14.62
C LEU A 446 11.20 16.22 -14.33
N LEU A 447 10.12 15.90 -13.63
CA LEU A 447 9.04 16.82 -13.26
C LEU A 447 9.19 17.46 -11.88
N SER A 448 10.30 17.21 -11.18
CA SER A 448 10.55 17.76 -9.84
C SER A 448 10.55 19.31 -9.78
N GLY A 449 10.98 19.96 -10.87
CA GLY A 449 10.87 21.41 -11.04
C GLY A 449 9.42 21.90 -11.13
N THR A 450 8.56 21.15 -11.82
CA THR A 450 7.13 21.44 -11.93
C THR A 450 6.45 21.34 -10.56
N VAL A 451 6.78 20.32 -9.77
CA VAL A 451 6.26 20.18 -8.40
C VAL A 451 6.66 21.39 -7.55
N ALA A 452 7.95 21.76 -7.56
CA ALA A 452 8.45 22.91 -6.78
C ALA A 452 7.76 24.23 -7.18
N LYS A 453 7.55 24.44 -8.48
CA LYS A 453 6.81 25.59 -9.00
C LYS A 453 5.36 25.63 -8.50
N LEU A 454 4.63 24.52 -8.62
CA LEU A 454 3.24 24.42 -8.17
C LEU A 454 3.11 24.67 -6.66
N VAL A 455 4.03 24.14 -5.86
CA VAL A 455 4.09 24.38 -4.41
C VAL A 455 4.29 25.85 -4.10
N LYS A 456 5.27 26.50 -4.75
CA LYS A 456 5.54 27.93 -4.56
C LYS A 456 4.31 28.79 -4.92
N GLU A 457 3.71 28.54 -6.08
CA GLU A 457 2.53 29.28 -6.55
C GLU A 457 1.33 29.13 -5.60
N PHE A 458 1.09 27.92 -5.11
CA PHE A 458 -0.02 27.63 -4.22
C PHE A 458 0.11 28.37 -2.89
N PHE A 459 1.24 28.24 -2.21
CA PHE A 459 1.45 28.86 -0.90
C PHE A 459 1.75 30.36 -0.93
N THR A 460 2.05 30.94 -2.11
CA THR A 460 2.13 32.40 -2.29
C THR A 460 0.73 33.01 -2.43
N LYS A 461 -0.21 32.29 -3.11
CA LYS A 461 -1.57 32.79 -3.36
C LYS A 461 -2.55 32.49 -2.22
N GLU A 462 -2.28 31.49 -1.41
CA GLU A 462 -3.11 31.11 -0.24
C GLU A 462 -2.21 31.15 1.03
N PRO A 463 -1.86 32.34 1.56
CA PRO A 463 -1.18 32.43 2.84
C PRO A 463 -2.09 31.86 3.93
N GLN A 464 -1.53 30.98 4.79
CA GLN A 464 -2.24 30.26 5.86
C GLN A 464 -2.19 31.01 7.15
#